data_5eb6d00be8ebac7e26248e8b00a32177
#
_entry.id   5eb6d00be8ebac7e26248e8b00a32177
#
_cell.length_a   1.000
_cell.length_b   1.000
_cell.length_c   1.000
_cell.angle_alpha   90.00
_cell.angle_beta   90.00
_cell.angle_gamma   90.00
#
_symmetry.space_group_name_H-M   'P 1'
#
loop_
_entity.id
_entity.type
_entity.pdbx_description
1 polymer ?
#
loop_
_entity_poly.entity_id
_entity_poly.type
_entity_poly.pdbx_seq_one_letter_code
_entity_poly.pdbx_strand_id
1 'polypeptide(L)'
;MPQYRSKTSTAGRNMAGARALWRATGMKDGDFGKPIIAVVNSFTQFVPGHVHLKDLGQLVCREIEKAGAVAKEFNTIAVDDGIAMGHDGMLYSLPSRDIIADSVEYMVNAHCADAMVCISNCDKITPGMLMAAMRLNIPVVFVSGGPMEAGKTKLADHKLDLIDAMVMAADPKVSDEEVAEVERSACPTCGSCSGMFTANSMNCLTEALGLSLPGNGTVLATHADRRALFERAGHLIVEITRRHYEQDDASLLPRSIASFEAFENAMSLDIAMGGSTNTILHLLAAAQEGEVPFTMKDIDRLSRRVPQLCKVAPNTPKYHVEDVHRAGGVMSILGELDRAGLLHGEVPTVHSPTLRAALAQWDIVQTKDAAVWEFFKAGPAGIPTQQAFSQATRWPSLDDDRAEGCIRSLEHAYSKEGGLAVLHGNIAEDGCVVKTSGVDESIWVFEGPAHICE
;
A
#
# COMPACT_ATOMS: atom_id res chain seq x y z
N MET A 1 -24.41 -21.64 -3.86
CA MET A 1 -24.36 -20.15 -3.75
C MET A 1 -24.40 -19.79 -2.27
N PRO A 2 -23.36 -19.14 -1.75
CA PRO A 2 -23.36 -18.67 -0.37
C PRO A 2 -24.45 -17.61 -0.17
N GLN A 3 -24.98 -17.51 1.04
CA GLN A 3 -25.93 -16.45 1.37
C GLN A 3 -25.18 -15.23 1.90
N TYR A 4 -25.70 -14.04 1.66
CA TYR A 4 -25.20 -12.83 2.32
C TYR A 4 -25.14 -13.04 3.83
N ARG A 5 -23.97 -12.75 4.43
CA ARG A 5 -23.75 -12.83 5.89
C ARG A 5 -24.70 -11.91 6.65
N SER A 6 -24.95 -10.73 6.07
CA SER A 6 -25.86 -9.70 6.63
C SER A 6 -27.29 -10.17 6.83
N LYS A 7 -27.73 -11.24 6.14
CA LYS A 7 -29.05 -11.86 6.39
C LYS A 7 -29.22 -12.32 7.84
N THR A 8 -28.12 -12.65 8.54
CA THR A 8 -28.15 -13.00 9.96
C THR A 8 -28.82 -11.95 10.82
N SER A 9 -28.62 -10.65 10.54
CA SER A 9 -29.17 -9.54 11.29
C SER A 9 -30.31 -8.79 10.57
N THR A 10 -30.48 -9.03 9.25
CA THR A 10 -31.43 -8.27 8.42
C THR A 10 -32.69 -9.06 8.05
N ALA A 11 -32.67 -10.40 8.18
CA ALA A 11 -33.78 -11.25 7.76
C ALA A 11 -34.45 -12.00 8.93
N GLY A 12 -35.67 -12.45 8.71
CA GLY A 12 -36.44 -13.27 9.68
C GLY A 12 -37.14 -12.46 10.77
N ARG A 13 -38.24 -13.02 11.28
CA ARG A 13 -39.09 -12.34 12.30
C ARG A 13 -38.33 -12.03 13.59
N ASN A 14 -37.47 -12.96 14.03
CA ASN A 14 -36.71 -12.85 15.28
C ASN A 14 -35.67 -11.73 15.26
N MET A 15 -35.28 -11.23 14.06
CA MET A 15 -34.32 -10.13 13.89
C MET A 15 -34.99 -8.76 13.81
N ALA A 16 -36.26 -8.63 14.26
CA ALA A 16 -36.95 -7.35 14.27
C ALA A 16 -36.23 -6.28 15.12
N GLY A 17 -35.63 -6.69 16.26
CA GLY A 17 -34.84 -5.77 17.11
C GLY A 17 -33.57 -5.28 16.39
N ALA A 18 -32.82 -6.20 15.76
CA ALA A 18 -31.63 -5.83 14.97
C ALA A 18 -32.01 -4.89 13.81
N ARG A 19 -33.09 -5.17 13.08
CA ARG A 19 -33.55 -4.27 12.01
C ARG A 19 -33.99 -2.89 12.53
N ALA A 20 -34.59 -2.83 13.73
CA ALA A 20 -34.92 -1.55 14.33
C ALA A 20 -33.67 -0.69 14.60
N LEU A 21 -32.58 -1.30 15.07
CA LEU A 21 -31.29 -0.65 15.25
C LEU A 21 -30.65 -0.27 13.91
N TRP A 22 -30.69 -1.14 12.91
CA TRP A 22 -30.24 -0.81 11.54
C TRP A 22 -30.99 0.39 10.97
N ARG A 23 -32.31 0.52 11.23
CA ARG A 23 -33.08 1.71 10.84
C ARG A 23 -32.60 2.96 11.57
N ALA A 24 -32.27 2.87 12.85
CA ALA A 24 -31.69 3.97 13.61
C ALA A 24 -30.34 4.44 13.08
N THR A 25 -29.60 3.56 12.34
CA THR A 25 -28.38 3.94 11.59
C THR A 25 -28.67 4.45 10.19
N GLY A 26 -29.94 4.69 9.80
CA GLY A 26 -30.35 5.26 8.53
C GLY A 26 -30.79 4.28 7.44
N MET A 27 -30.80 2.95 7.68
CA MET A 27 -31.31 1.99 6.70
C MET A 27 -32.84 2.12 6.51
N LYS A 28 -33.27 2.04 5.26
CA LYS A 28 -34.68 2.13 4.83
C LYS A 28 -35.20 0.75 4.43
N ASP A 29 -36.53 0.66 4.20
CA ASP A 29 -37.16 -0.61 3.78
C ASP A 29 -36.52 -1.26 2.55
N GLY A 30 -36.16 -0.48 1.55
CA GLY A 30 -35.52 -0.94 0.33
C GLY A 30 -34.05 -1.34 0.47
N ASP A 31 -33.46 -1.22 1.65
CA ASP A 31 -32.06 -1.59 1.89
C ASP A 31 -31.92 -2.99 2.47
N PHE A 32 -32.97 -3.49 3.10
CA PHE A 32 -32.99 -4.86 3.62
C PHE A 32 -33.02 -5.87 2.46
N GLY A 33 -32.02 -6.76 2.46
CA GLY A 33 -31.80 -7.72 1.38
C GLY A 33 -30.65 -7.35 0.42
N LYS A 34 -30.17 -6.12 0.46
CA LYS A 34 -28.92 -5.74 -0.21
C LYS A 34 -27.71 -6.19 0.61
N PRO A 35 -26.54 -6.40 -0.01
CA PRO A 35 -25.31 -6.65 0.75
C PRO A 35 -24.92 -5.42 1.59
N ILE A 36 -24.41 -5.65 2.79
CA ILE A 36 -23.82 -4.63 3.66
C ILE A 36 -22.30 -4.68 3.50
N ILE A 37 -21.74 -3.59 3.01
CA ILE A 37 -20.30 -3.44 2.78
C ILE A 37 -19.70 -2.55 3.87
N ALA A 38 -18.70 -3.08 4.57
CA ALA A 38 -17.94 -2.32 5.54
C ALA A 38 -16.94 -1.41 4.83
N VAL A 39 -16.96 -0.12 5.13
CA VAL A 39 -15.89 0.82 4.75
C VAL A 39 -14.99 0.96 5.96
N VAL A 40 -13.87 0.23 5.91
CA VAL A 40 -12.86 0.18 6.98
C VAL A 40 -11.90 1.33 6.76
N ASN A 41 -12.13 2.44 7.44
CA ASN A 41 -11.31 3.64 7.35
C ASN A 41 -10.29 3.69 8.51
N SER A 42 -9.31 4.56 8.40
CA SER A 42 -8.28 4.81 9.42
C SER A 42 -7.99 6.30 9.62
N PHE A 43 -9.00 7.14 9.42
CA PHE A 43 -8.89 8.57 9.63
C PHE A 43 -8.41 8.91 11.04
N THR A 44 -7.44 9.80 11.13
CA THR A 44 -7.00 10.45 12.36
C THR A 44 -6.29 11.77 12.04
N GLN A 45 -6.28 12.70 12.99
CA GLN A 45 -5.52 13.95 12.88
C GLN A 45 -4.06 13.82 13.35
N PHE A 46 -3.68 12.68 13.90
CA PHE A 46 -2.32 12.42 14.39
C PHE A 46 -1.35 11.94 13.32
N VAL A 47 -1.82 11.56 12.13
CA VAL A 47 -0.99 10.91 11.10
C VAL A 47 -1.11 11.69 9.79
N PRO A 48 -0.01 12.28 9.25
CA PRO A 48 -0.06 13.04 7.99
C PRO A 48 -0.66 12.27 6.83
N GLY A 49 -0.43 10.95 6.78
CA GLY A 49 -1.00 10.04 5.80
C GLY A 49 -2.50 9.81 5.94
N HIS A 50 -3.14 10.25 7.03
CA HIS A 50 -4.52 9.92 7.37
C HIS A 50 -5.44 11.14 7.61
N VAL A 51 -4.88 12.35 7.74
CA VAL A 51 -5.66 13.57 8.01
C VAL A 51 -6.75 13.86 6.97
N HIS A 52 -6.55 13.43 5.73
CA HIS A 52 -7.47 13.62 4.61
C HIS A 52 -8.46 12.46 4.39
N LEU A 53 -8.34 11.35 5.13
CA LEU A 53 -9.15 10.14 4.88
C LEU A 53 -10.60 10.25 5.32
N LYS A 54 -10.95 11.20 6.19
CA LYS A 54 -12.32 11.39 6.70
C LYS A 54 -13.36 11.48 5.59
N ASP A 55 -13.13 12.38 4.62
CA ASP A 55 -14.07 12.62 3.54
C ASP A 55 -13.99 11.53 2.44
N LEU A 56 -12.88 10.80 2.39
CA LEU A 56 -12.68 9.71 1.43
C LEU A 56 -13.48 8.47 1.78
N GLY A 57 -13.64 8.14 3.05
CA GLY A 57 -14.57 7.09 3.49
C GLY A 57 -16.00 7.40 3.08
N GLN A 58 -16.44 8.62 3.26
CA GLN A 58 -17.77 9.06 2.81
C GLN A 58 -17.91 9.09 1.28
N LEU A 59 -16.84 9.36 0.53
CA LEU A 59 -16.83 9.22 -0.92
C LEU A 59 -17.10 7.77 -1.33
N VAL A 60 -16.34 6.82 -0.76
CA VAL A 60 -16.53 5.38 -1.03
C VAL A 60 -17.94 4.92 -0.64
N CYS A 61 -18.46 5.34 0.51
CA CYS A 61 -19.83 5.03 0.92
C CYS A 61 -20.85 5.44 -0.15
N ARG A 62 -20.76 6.67 -0.65
CA ARG A 62 -21.66 7.15 -1.71
C ARG A 62 -21.56 6.34 -3.00
N GLU A 63 -20.36 5.91 -3.39
CA GLU A 63 -20.16 5.10 -4.61
C GLU A 63 -20.70 3.67 -4.43
N ILE A 64 -20.55 3.07 -3.26
CA ILE A 64 -21.15 1.78 -2.91
C ILE A 64 -22.70 1.88 -2.98
N GLU A 65 -23.28 2.94 -2.44
CA GLU A 65 -24.74 3.17 -2.46
C GLU A 65 -25.25 3.39 -3.89
N LYS A 66 -24.53 4.16 -4.72
CA LYS A 66 -24.83 4.31 -6.16
C LYS A 66 -24.79 2.97 -6.90
N ALA A 67 -23.87 2.08 -6.54
CA ALA A 67 -23.78 0.73 -7.11
C ALA A 67 -24.85 -0.22 -6.56
N GLY A 68 -25.67 0.21 -5.61
CA GLY A 68 -26.86 -0.50 -5.14
C GLY A 68 -26.64 -1.45 -3.96
N ALA A 69 -25.64 -1.21 -3.15
CA ALA A 69 -25.39 -1.88 -1.86
C ALA A 69 -25.60 -0.92 -0.68
N VAL A 70 -25.44 -1.41 0.55
CA VAL A 70 -25.46 -0.61 1.77
C VAL A 70 -24.04 -0.42 2.27
N ALA A 71 -23.60 0.81 2.45
CA ALA A 71 -22.29 1.12 3.03
C ALA A 71 -22.41 1.41 4.53
N LYS A 72 -21.46 0.90 5.32
CA LYS A 72 -21.30 1.21 6.75
C LYS A 72 -19.83 1.46 7.05
N GLU A 73 -19.51 2.70 7.40
CA GLU A 73 -18.15 3.11 7.71
C GLU A 73 -17.84 2.99 9.20
N PHE A 74 -16.64 2.56 9.51
CA PHE A 74 -16.03 2.70 10.83
C PHE A 74 -14.53 2.95 10.69
N ASN A 75 -13.89 3.45 11.76
CA ASN A 75 -12.46 3.71 11.79
C ASN A 75 -11.76 2.74 12.74
N THR A 76 -10.59 2.26 12.32
CA THR A 76 -9.59 1.70 13.23
C THR A 76 -8.59 2.77 13.68
N ILE A 77 -7.75 2.45 14.65
CA ILE A 77 -6.65 3.33 15.09
C ILE A 77 -5.58 3.44 14.00
N ALA A 78 -4.77 4.49 14.08
CA ALA A 78 -3.55 4.63 13.32
C ALA A 78 -2.48 5.30 14.18
N VAL A 79 -1.28 4.69 14.25
CA VAL A 79 -0.09 5.23 14.90
C VAL A 79 0.87 5.66 13.80
N ASP A 80 1.49 6.84 13.95
CA ASP A 80 2.50 7.35 13.04
C ASP A 80 3.89 6.96 13.51
N ASP A 81 4.57 6.12 12.73
CA ASP A 81 5.93 5.67 13.06
C ASP A 81 6.92 6.84 13.03
N GLY A 82 6.78 7.77 12.09
CA GLY A 82 7.67 8.92 11.95
C GLY A 82 7.60 9.86 13.15
N ILE A 83 6.39 10.18 13.65
CA ILE A 83 6.19 11.00 14.84
C ILE A 83 6.64 10.26 16.10
N ALA A 84 6.48 8.93 16.16
CA ALA A 84 6.88 8.10 17.30
C ALA A 84 8.38 7.77 17.32
N MET A 85 9.09 8.00 16.23
CA MET A 85 10.51 7.64 16.09
C MET A 85 11.39 8.44 17.04
N GLY A 86 12.34 7.76 17.71
CA GLY A 86 13.30 8.38 18.62
C GLY A 86 12.81 8.57 20.07
N HIS A 87 11.63 8.06 20.42
CA HIS A 87 11.12 8.06 21.80
C HIS A 87 10.23 6.83 22.09
N ASP A 88 9.79 6.65 23.33
CA ASP A 88 9.01 5.49 23.81
C ASP A 88 7.68 5.26 23.06
N GLY A 89 7.17 6.25 22.34
CA GLY A 89 6.00 6.11 21.45
C GLY A 89 6.17 5.00 20.41
N MET A 90 7.40 4.71 19.99
CA MET A 90 7.69 3.67 19.00
C MET A 90 7.35 2.26 19.50
N LEU A 91 7.29 2.03 20.80
CA LEU A 91 6.87 0.75 21.41
C LEU A 91 5.41 0.39 21.08
N TYR A 92 4.60 1.38 20.71
CA TYR A 92 3.19 1.18 20.34
C TYR A 92 2.98 0.93 18.82
N SER A 93 4.02 1.17 18.01
CA SER A 93 3.90 1.07 16.55
C SER A 93 3.56 -0.37 16.11
N LEU A 94 4.48 -1.32 16.27
CA LEU A 94 4.27 -2.70 15.79
C LEU A 94 3.06 -3.40 16.43
N PRO A 95 2.82 -3.31 17.75
CA PRO A 95 1.63 -3.90 18.36
C PRO A 95 0.31 -3.35 17.83
N SER A 96 0.27 -2.11 17.35
CA SER A 96 -0.93 -1.51 16.76
C SER A 96 -1.42 -2.27 15.52
N ARG A 97 -0.53 -2.94 14.77
CA ARG A 97 -0.89 -3.76 13.61
C ARG A 97 -1.88 -4.86 13.97
N ASP A 98 -1.60 -5.58 15.04
CA ASP A 98 -2.44 -6.69 15.50
C ASP A 98 -3.77 -6.17 16.08
N ILE A 99 -3.74 -5.06 16.84
CA ILE A 99 -4.95 -4.39 17.33
C ILE A 99 -5.84 -3.92 16.17
N ILE A 100 -5.25 -3.40 15.10
CA ILE A 100 -5.97 -3.01 13.88
C ILE A 100 -6.64 -4.24 13.26
N ALA A 101 -5.91 -5.34 13.07
CA ALA A 101 -6.45 -6.57 12.51
C ALA A 101 -7.62 -7.09 13.35
N ASP A 102 -7.47 -7.16 14.67
CA ASP A 102 -8.49 -7.59 15.61
C ASP A 102 -9.71 -6.68 15.58
N SER A 103 -9.52 -5.35 15.60
CA SER A 103 -10.64 -4.40 15.58
C SER A 103 -11.48 -4.52 14.31
N VAL A 104 -10.84 -4.74 13.15
CA VAL A 104 -11.54 -4.94 11.86
C VAL A 104 -12.31 -6.25 11.89
N GLU A 105 -11.69 -7.34 12.34
CA GLU A 105 -12.33 -8.65 12.46
C GLU A 105 -13.56 -8.57 13.38
N TYR A 106 -13.44 -7.96 14.56
CA TYR A 106 -14.54 -7.78 15.51
C TYR A 106 -15.72 -7.03 14.87
N MET A 107 -15.46 -5.89 14.24
CA MET A 107 -16.51 -5.07 13.63
C MET A 107 -17.23 -5.81 12.50
N VAL A 108 -16.49 -6.44 11.62
CA VAL A 108 -17.02 -7.13 10.44
C VAL A 108 -17.80 -8.38 10.85
N ASN A 109 -17.27 -9.18 11.77
CA ASN A 109 -17.93 -10.40 12.24
C ASN A 109 -19.16 -10.11 13.10
N ALA A 110 -19.06 -9.19 14.07
CA ALA A 110 -20.18 -8.85 14.94
C ALA A 110 -21.40 -8.29 14.18
N HIS A 111 -21.16 -7.53 13.12
CA HIS A 111 -22.22 -6.93 12.31
C HIS A 111 -22.52 -7.70 11.03
N CYS A 112 -21.84 -8.84 10.81
CA CYS A 112 -22.03 -9.73 9.66
C CYS A 112 -21.95 -9.00 8.32
N ALA A 113 -20.96 -8.10 8.13
CA ALA A 113 -20.76 -7.45 6.84
C ALA A 113 -20.39 -8.48 5.76
N ASP A 114 -20.84 -8.24 4.53
CA ASP A 114 -20.67 -9.18 3.40
C ASP A 114 -19.34 -9.00 2.69
N ALA A 115 -18.81 -7.79 2.70
CA ALA A 115 -17.56 -7.42 2.05
C ALA A 115 -16.98 -6.18 2.71
N MET A 116 -15.76 -5.79 2.32
CA MET A 116 -15.14 -4.58 2.86
C MET A 116 -14.29 -3.82 1.84
N VAL A 117 -14.24 -2.49 2.00
CA VAL A 117 -13.21 -1.64 1.39
C VAL A 117 -12.28 -1.17 2.50
N CYS A 118 -10.98 -1.42 2.33
CA CYS A 118 -9.95 -1.02 3.28
C CYS A 118 -9.29 0.29 2.82
N ILE A 119 -9.47 1.36 3.60
CA ILE A 119 -8.86 2.68 3.37
C ILE A 119 -7.73 2.85 4.37
N SER A 120 -6.51 2.60 3.93
CA SER A 120 -5.30 2.65 4.73
C SER A 120 -4.26 3.58 4.09
N ASN A 121 -3.18 3.86 4.76
CA ASN A 121 -2.08 4.58 4.13
C ASN A 121 -0.72 4.39 4.81
N CYS A 122 -0.64 4.27 6.15
CA CYS A 122 0.61 4.28 6.88
C CYS A 122 1.05 2.87 7.32
N ASP A 123 2.23 2.79 7.92
CA ASP A 123 3.11 1.63 8.12
C ASP A 123 2.43 0.37 8.66
N LYS A 124 1.66 0.48 9.74
CA LYS A 124 1.05 -0.66 10.43
C LYS A 124 -0.41 -0.88 10.06
N ILE A 125 -1.03 0.14 9.45
CA ILE A 125 -2.46 0.13 9.14
C ILE A 125 -2.74 -0.75 7.92
N THR A 126 -2.00 -0.56 6.84
CA THR A 126 -2.16 -1.39 5.63
C THR A 126 -1.93 -2.87 5.93
N PRO A 127 -0.84 -3.29 6.62
CA PRO A 127 -0.65 -4.71 6.96
C PRO A 127 -1.67 -5.22 7.99
N GLY A 128 -2.10 -4.41 8.96
CA GLY A 128 -3.15 -4.81 9.90
C GLY A 128 -4.48 -5.10 9.22
N MET A 129 -4.91 -4.24 8.28
CA MET A 129 -6.09 -4.49 7.46
C MET A 129 -5.91 -5.70 6.52
N LEU A 130 -4.69 -5.93 5.99
CA LEU A 130 -4.39 -7.10 5.17
C LEU A 130 -4.51 -8.40 5.98
N MET A 131 -3.98 -8.43 7.21
CA MET A 131 -4.17 -9.57 8.13
C MET A 131 -5.67 -9.84 8.37
N ALA A 132 -6.46 -8.81 8.66
CA ALA A 132 -7.91 -8.97 8.81
C ALA A 132 -8.59 -9.48 7.54
N ALA A 133 -8.19 -9.00 6.36
CA ALA A 133 -8.71 -9.48 5.08
C ALA A 133 -8.44 -10.97 4.87
N MET A 134 -7.22 -11.43 5.19
CA MET A 134 -6.83 -12.83 5.10
C MET A 134 -7.57 -13.71 6.12
N ARG A 135 -7.81 -13.23 7.36
CA ARG A 135 -8.61 -13.93 8.37
C ARG A 135 -10.06 -14.09 7.96
N LEU A 136 -10.69 -12.99 7.56
CA LEU A 136 -12.12 -12.93 7.25
C LEU A 136 -12.48 -13.65 5.95
N ASN A 137 -11.60 -13.62 4.97
CA ASN A 137 -11.77 -14.23 3.64
C ASN A 137 -13.13 -13.92 2.99
N ILE A 138 -13.53 -12.66 3.04
CA ILE A 138 -14.70 -12.09 2.34
C ILE A 138 -14.22 -11.13 1.25
N PRO A 139 -15.02 -10.80 0.22
CA PRO A 139 -14.59 -9.89 -0.84
C PRO A 139 -14.01 -8.59 -0.27
N VAL A 140 -12.85 -8.15 -0.77
CA VAL A 140 -12.15 -6.97 -0.31
C VAL A 140 -11.51 -6.21 -1.47
N VAL A 141 -11.49 -4.88 -1.33
CA VAL A 141 -10.70 -3.98 -2.19
C VAL A 141 -9.92 -3.03 -1.28
N PHE A 142 -8.61 -2.88 -1.54
CA PHE A 142 -7.78 -1.89 -0.88
C PHE A 142 -7.71 -0.61 -1.72
N VAL A 143 -7.81 0.54 -1.07
CA VAL A 143 -7.54 1.85 -1.65
C VAL A 143 -6.80 2.72 -0.64
N SER A 144 -5.56 3.10 -0.96
CA SER A 144 -4.73 3.88 -0.03
C SER A 144 -4.96 5.39 -0.17
N GLY A 145 -4.64 6.13 0.90
CA GLY A 145 -4.68 7.58 0.89
C GLY A 145 -3.67 8.23 -0.06
N GLY A 146 -2.62 7.51 -0.43
CA GLY A 146 -1.57 7.93 -1.35
C GLY A 146 -0.37 8.59 -0.68
N PRO A 147 0.78 8.64 -1.39
CA PRO A 147 2.00 9.29 -0.93
C PRO A 147 1.87 10.81 -0.95
N MET A 148 2.63 11.48 -0.06
CA MET A 148 2.83 12.93 -0.13
C MET A 148 3.80 13.31 -1.25
N GLU A 149 3.80 14.59 -1.62
CA GLU A 149 4.81 15.16 -2.49
C GLU A 149 6.17 15.22 -1.77
N ALA A 150 7.26 15.09 -2.50
CA ALA A 150 8.60 15.29 -1.95
C ALA A 150 8.84 16.77 -1.62
N GLY A 151 9.55 17.03 -0.53
CA GLY A 151 9.88 18.36 -0.06
C GLY A 151 10.86 19.08 -0.98
N LYS A 152 10.84 20.42 -0.95
CA LYS A 152 11.78 21.28 -1.68
C LYS A 152 12.15 22.48 -0.82
N THR A 153 13.44 22.83 -0.80
CA THR A 153 13.96 24.02 -0.16
C THR A 153 15.00 24.70 -1.04
N LYS A 154 15.32 25.94 -0.71
CA LYS A 154 16.43 26.66 -1.36
C LYS A 154 17.82 26.25 -0.81
N LEU A 155 17.84 25.50 0.28
CA LEU A 155 19.08 25.05 0.94
C LEU A 155 19.67 23.78 0.31
N ALA A 156 18.92 23.07 -0.53
CA ALA A 156 19.34 21.84 -1.17
C ALA A 156 18.93 21.78 -2.63
N ASP A 157 19.83 21.23 -3.47
CA ASP A 157 19.57 21.04 -4.91
C ASP A 157 18.77 19.76 -5.21
N HIS A 158 18.43 18.98 -4.18
CA HIS A 158 17.66 17.75 -4.28
C HIS A 158 16.34 17.87 -3.53
N LYS A 159 15.42 16.93 -3.80
CA LYS A 159 14.17 16.80 -3.07
C LYS A 159 14.46 16.30 -1.64
N LEU A 160 13.58 16.65 -0.71
CA LEU A 160 13.71 16.33 0.70
C LEU A 160 12.62 15.36 1.15
N ASP A 161 12.93 14.61 2.20
CA ASP A 161 11.98 13.79 2.94
C ASP A 161 12.20 13.89 4.47
N LEU A 162 11.49 13.06 5.23
CA LEU A 162 11.61 12.98 6.69
C LEU A 162 13.06 12.71 7.16
N ILE A 163 13.78 11.85 6.43
CA ILE A 163 15.15 11.44 6.81
C ILE A 163 16.12 12.61 6.66
N ASP A 164 15.97 13.43 5.62
CA ASP A 164 16.81 14.63 5.45
C ASP A 164 16.68 15.57 6.65
N ALA A 165 15.45 15.78 7.15
CA ALA A 165 15.22 16.60 8.34
C ALA A 165 15.88 15.98 9.60
N MET A 166 15.79 14.67 9.77
CA MET A 166 16.42 13.97 10.91
C MET A 166 17.94 14.03 10.85
N VAL A 167 18.54 13.79 9.69
CA VAL A 167 19.99 13.78 9.48
C VAL A 167 20.56 15.19 9.69
N MET A 168 19.91 16.22 9.13
CA MET A 168 20.35 17.60 9.33
C MET A 168 20.25 18.03 10.79
N ALA A 169 19.19 17.67 11.49
CA ALA A 169 19.04 17.98 12.91
C ALA A 169 20.08 17.28 13.81
N ALA A 170 20.63 16.14 13.37
CA ALA A 170 21.67 15.42 14.08
C ALA A 170 23.09 15.96 13.83
N ASP A 171 23.31 16.79 12.80
CA ASP A 171 24.61 17.38 12.47
C ASP A 171 24.83 18.67 13.28
N PRO A 172 25.76 18.71 14.25
CA PRO A 172 26.02 19.90 15.06
C PRO A 172 26.63 21.08 14.27
N LYS A 173 26.96 20.89 13.01
CA LYS A 173 27.46 21.96 12.12
C LYS A 173 26.34 22.72 11.41
N VAL A 174 25.13 22.16 11.40
CA VAL A 174 23.96 22.78 10.79
C VAL A 174 23.33 23.74 11.82
N SER A 175 22.99 24.95 11.41
CA SER A 175 22.37 25.94 12.30
C SER A 175 20.90 25.62 12.57
N ASP A 176 20.36 26.11 13.70
CA ASP A 176 18.93 25.93 14.04
C ASP A 176 18.01 26.56 12.98
N GLU A 177 18.44 27.64 12.32
CA GLU A 177 17.72 28.30 11.25
C GLU A 177 17.61 27.40 9.99
N GLU A 178 18.69 26.71 9.63
CA GLU A 178 18.70 25.77 8.51
C GLU A 178 17.85 24.53 8.82
N VAL A 179 17.96 23.97 10.04
CA VAL A 179 17.08 22.86 10.50
C VAL A 179 15.61 23.29 10.41
N ALA A 180 15.26 24.47 10.93
CA ALA A 180 13.88 24.99 10.88
C ALA A 180 13.36 25.21 9.45
N GLU A 181 14.22 25.53 8.47
CA GLU A 181 13.84 25.63 7.07
C GLU A 181 13.53 24.26 6.45
N VAL A 182 14.38 23.26 6.73
CA VAL A 182 14.15 21.89 6.25
C VAL A 182 12.91 21.27 6.91
N GLU A 183 12.71 21.47 8.21
CA GLU A 183 11.54 21.06 8.95
C GLU A 183 10.22 21.54 8.30
N ARG A 184 10.19 22.80 7.88
CA ARG A 184 9.01 23.37 7.17
C ARG A 184 8.80 22.83 5.75
N SER A 185 9.85 22.26 5.15
CA SER A 185 9.90 21.93 3.73
C SER A 185 9.84 20.44 3.43
N ALA A 186 10.31 19.58 4.33
CA ALA A 186 10.53 18.16 4.09
C ALA A 186 9.24 17.36 3.85
N CYS A 187 8.14 17.71 4.55
CA CYS A 187 6.86 17.01 4.47
C CYS A 187 5.72 17.98 4.11
N PRO A 188 5.62 18.43 2.85
CA PRO A 188 4.79 19.58 2.49
C PRO A 188 3.29 19.31 2.41
N THR A 189 2.86 18.05 2.22
CA THR A 189 1.45 17.74 1.95
C THR A 189 0.91 16.62 2.84
N CYS A 190 -0.41 16.42 2.83
CA CYS A 190 -0.97 15.16 3.31
C CYS A 190 -0.49 14.00 2.45
N GLY A 191 -0.52 12.79 3.00
CA GLY A 191 -0.07 11.57 2.35
C GLY A 191 0.89 10.77 3.24
N SER A 192 1.17 9.53 2.87
CA SER A 192 2.27 8.73 3.43
C SER A 192 3.62 9.33 3.01
N CYS A 193 4.73 8.79 3.47
CA CYS A 193 6.07 9.30 3.13
C CYS A 193 6.26 9.49 1.63
N SER A 194 7.09 10.47 1.21
CA SER A 194 7.42 10.69 -0.20
C SER A 194 8.42 9.67 -0.77
N GLY A 195 9.18 8.97 0.09
CA GLY A 195 10.09 7.88 -0.28
C GLY A 195 9.47 6.49 -0.20
N MET A 196 10.23 5.46 -0.59
CA MET A 196 9.82 4.05 -0.54
C MET A 196 10.13 3.47 0.85
N PHE A 197 9.44 4.01 1.85
CA PHE A 197 9.41 3.49 3.22
C PHE A 197 8.31 2.44 3.36
N THR A 198 8.07 1.95 4.57
CA THR A 198 7.13 0.86 4.83
C THR A 198 5.70 1.17 4.34
N ALA A 199 5.21 2.38 4.58
CA ALA A 199 3.88 2.80 4.16
C ALA A 199 3.66 2.62 2.65
N ASN A 200 4.52 3.23 1.84
CA ASN A 200 4.42 3.14 0.38
C ASN A 200 4.75 1.75 -0.13
N SER A 201 5.73 1.05 0.48
CA SER A 201 6.01 -0.34 0.12
C SER A 201 4.76 -1.21 0.31
N MET A 202 4.09 -1.16 1.46
CA MET A 202 2.88 -1.94 1.69
C MET A 202 1.73 -1.55 0.75
N ASN A 203 1.55 -0.26 0.45
CA ASN A 203 0.55 0.20 -0.52
C ASN A 203 0.85 -0.30 -1.95
N CYS A 204 2.12 -0.38 -2.35
CA CYS A 204 2.54 -1.01 -3.61
C CYS A 204 2.33 -2.53 -3.60
N LEU A 205 2.61 -3.19 -2.46
CA LEU A 205 2.45 -4.64 -2.35
C LEU A 205 0.98 -5.08 -2.43
N THR A 206 0.01 -4.26 -2.01
CA THR A 206 -1.42 -4.58 -2.24
C THR A 206 -1.80 -4.60 -3.72
N GLU A 207 -1.09 -3.85 -4.59
CA GLU A 207 -1.25 -3.97 -6.05
C GLU A 207 -0.68 -5.29 -6.56
N ALA A 208 0.53 -5.66 -6.13
CA ALA A 208 1.20 -6.89 -6.56
C ALA A 208 0.48 -8.15 -6.06
N LEU A 209 -0.14 -8.08 -4.86
CA LEU A 209 -1.02 -9.13 -4.33
C LEU A 209 -2.36 -9.22 -5.08
N GLY A 210 -2.67 -8.27 -5.96
CA GLY A 210 -3.92 -8.24 -6.71
C GLY A 210 -5.13 -7.72 -5.95
N LEU A 211 -4.97 -7.09 -4.78
CA LEU A 211 -6.05 -6.64 -3.89
C LEU A 211 -6.40 -5.15 -4.05
N SER A 212 -5.67 -4.40 -4.87
CA SER A 212 -5.93 -2.98 -5.14
C SER A 212 -5.86 -2.64 -6.63
N LEU A 213 -6.25 -1.42 -6.98
CA LEU A 213 -6.24 -0.92 -8.35
C LEU A 213 -4.85 -0.41 -8.75
N PRO A 214 -4.48 -0.47 -10.05
CA PRO A 214 -3.23 0.12 -10.54
C PRO A 214 -3.10 1.59 -10.18
N GLY A 215 -1.91 1.98 -9.71
CA GLY A 215 -1.61 3.33 -9.23
C GLY A 215 -1.94 3.56 -7.75
N ASN A 216 -2.49 2.57 -7.05
CA ASN A 216 -2.82 2.68 -5.63
C ASN A 216 -1.63 3.14 -4.78
N GLY A 217 -0.45 2.56 -4.97
CA GLY A 217 0.76 2.87 -4.20
C GLY A 217 1.50 4.13 -4.64
N THR A 218 1.20 4.70 -5.83
CA THR A 218 2.10 5.71 -6.43
C THR A 218 1.47 7.04 -6.81
N VAL A 219 0.15 7.12 -7.07
CA VAL A 219 -0.53 8.41 -7.30
C VAL A 219 -0.50 9.24 -6.03
N LEU A 220 -0.10 10.51 -6.12
CA LEU A 220 -0.04 11.42 -4.98
C LEU A 220 -1.40 11.63 -4.30
N ALA A 221 -1.40 11.78 -2.98
CA ALA A 221 -2.61 12.04 -2.18
C ALA A 221 -3.34 13.32 -2.61
N THR A 222 -2.59 14.34 -3.01
CA THR A 222 -3.08 15.64 -3.45
C THR A 222 -3.60 15.66 -4.88
N HIS A 223 -3.24 14.67 -5.71
CA HIS A 223 -3.58 14.68 -7.14
C HIS A 223 -5.02 14.25 -7.41
N ALA A 224 -5.72 14.99 -8.29
CA ALA A 224 -7.12 14.76 -8.65
C ALA A 224 -7.40 13.35 -9.20
N ASP A 225 -6.45 12.75 -9.94
CA ASP A 225 -6.60 11.42 -10.52
C ASP A 225 -6.77 10.32 -9.46
N ARG A 226 -6.27 10.53 -8.23
CA ARG A 226 -6.49 9.58 -7.12
C ARG A 226 -7.97 9.43 -6.76
N ARG A 227 -8.78 10.45 -6.95
CA ARG A 227 -10.20 10.40 -6.70
C ARG A 227 -10.88 9.24 -7.45
N ALA A 228 -10.48 9.00 -8.70
CA ALA A 228 -11.01 7.92 -9.51
C ALA A 228 -10.75 6.52 -8.93
N LEU A 229 -9.65 6.33 -8.17
CA LEU A 229 -9.37 5.06 -7.49
C LEU A 229 -10.41 4.78 -6.39
N PHE A 230 -10.77 5.80 -5.61
CA PHE A 230 -11.80 5.68 -4.55
C PHE A 230 -13.18 5.41 -5.14
N GLU A 231 -13.56 6.15 -6.20
CA GLU A 231 -14.82 5.96 -6.89
C GLU A 231 -14.93 4.54 -7.48
N ARG A 232 -13.87 4.10 -8.15
CA ARG A 232 -13.81 2.77 -8.76
C ARG A 232 -13.80 1.65 -7.70
N ALA A 233 -13.08 1.82 -6.59
CA ALA A 233 -13.08 0.85 -5.48
C ALA A 233 -14.49 0.63 -4.92
N GLY A 234 -15.28 1.72 -4.74
CA GLY A 234 -16.68 1.64 -4.30
C GLY A 234 -17.58 0.85 -5.25
N HIS A 235 -17.42 1.00 -6.55
CA HIS A 235 -18.17 0.22 -7.55
C HIS A 235 -17.68 -1.23 -7.63
N LEU A 236 -16.36 -1.43 -7.67
CA LEU A 236 -15.74 -2.74 -7.80
C LEU A 236 -16.10 -3.68 -6.63
N ILE A 237 -16.10 -3.16 -5.39
CA ILE A 237 -16.44 -4.00 -4.24
C ILE A 237 -17.88 -4.55 -4.33
N VAL A 238 -18.81 -3.76 -4.86
CA VAL A 238 -20.20 -4.23 -5.05
C VAL A 238 -20.27 -5.30 -6.14
N GLU A 239 -19.52 -5.11 -7.23
CA GLU A 239 -19.43 -6.09 -8.33
C GLU A 239 -18.90 -7.44 -7.83
N ILE A 240 -17.71 -7.45 -7.20
CA ILE A 240 -17.09 -8.71 -6.72
C ILE A 240 -17.90 -9.36 -5.60
N THR A 241 -18.59 -8.57 -4.79
CA THR A 241 -19.51 -9.09 -3.75
C THR A 241 -20.65 -9.85 -4.41
N ARG A 242 -21.31 -9.29 -5.44
CA ARG A 242 -22.37 -9.98 -6.17
C ARG A 242 -21.87 -11.22 -6.89
N ARG A 243 -20.72 -11.16 -7.52
CA ARG A 243 -20.12 -12.35 -8.16
C ARG A 243 -19.91 -13.47 -7.14
N HIS A 244 -19.39 -13.17 -5.96
CA HIS A 244 -19.20 -14.17 -4.92
C HIS A 244 -20.53 -14.75 -4.43
N TYR A 245 -21.48 -13.92 -3.99
CA TYR A 245 -22.69 -14.39 -3.33
C TYR A 245 -23.80 -14.82 -4.31
N GLU A 246 -23.91 -14.23 -5.49
CA GLU A 246 -25.00 -14.49 -6.44
C GLU A 246 -24.59 -15.44 -7.57
N GLN A 247 -23.27 -15.58 -7.85
CA GLN A 247 -22.73 -16.44 -8.92
C GLN A 247 -21.84 -17.56 -8.40
N ASP A 248 -21.64 -17.65 -7.06
CA ASP A 248 -20.81 -18.66 -6.39
C ASP A 248 -19.33 -18.59 -6.79
N ASP A 249 -18.84 -17.39 -7.09
CA ASP A 249 -17.47 -17.16 -7.53
C ASP A 249 -16.55 -16.92 -6.34
N ALA A 250 -15.82 -17.94 -5.92
CA ALA A 250 -14.82 -17.86 -4.84
C ALA A 250 -13.45 -17.37 -5.31
N SER A 251 -13.23 -17.22 -6.61
CA SER A 251 -11.93 -16.80 -7.16
C SER A 251 -11.52 -15.38 -6.77
N LEU A 252 -12.50 -14.56 -6.34
CA LEU A 252 -12.31 -13.16 -5.92
C LEU A 252 -12.20 -12.96 -4.41
N LEU A 253 -12.11 -14.05 -3.64
CA LEU A 253 -11.83 -13.98 -2.22
C LEU A 253 -10.35 -13.70 -1.96
N PRO A 254 -9.99 -12.99 -0.85
CA PRO A 254 -8.60 -12.64 -0.54
C PRO A 254 -7.62 -13.81 -0.59
N ARG A 255 -7.98 -14.96 -0.02
CA ARG A 255 -7.10 -16.16 0.00
C ARG A 255 -6.96 -16.80 -1.39
N SER A 256 -7.90 -16.57 -2.31
CA SER A 256 -7.81 -17.05 -3.70
C SER A 256 -6.96 -16.12 -4.57
N ILE A 257 -7.02 -14.80 -4.34
CA ILE A 257 -6.25 -13.79 -5.05
C ILE A 257 -4.82 -13.76 -4.52
N ALA A 258 -4.65 -13.54 -3.22
CA ALA A 258 -3.36 -13.52 -2.53
C ALA A 258 -2.88 -14.95 -2.25
N SER A 259 -2.68 -15.73 -3.32
CA SER A 259 -2.12 -17.08 -3.29
C SER A 259 -0.62 -17.06 -2.97
N PHE A 260 0.01 -18.24 -2.83
CA PHE A 260 1.45 -18.35 -2.66
C PHE A 260 2.21 -17.63 -3.77
N GLU A 261 1.79 -17.79 -5.02
CA GLU A 261 2.40 -17.14 -6.19
C GLU A 261 2.21 -15.61 -6.16
N ALA A 262 1.09 -15.12 -5.65
CA ALA A 262 0.86 -13.68 -5.47
C ALA A 262 1.76 -13.11 -4.36
N PHE A 263 2.03 -13.86 -3.28
CA PHE A 263 3.01 -13.49 -2.27
C PHE A 263 4.43 -13.46 -2.85
N GLU A 264 4.81 -14.41 -3.71
CA GLU A 264 6.09 -14.37 -4.43
C GLU A 264 6.19 -13.14 -5.35
N ASN A 265 5.12 -12.78 -6.06
CA ASN A 265 5.07 -11.56 -6.87
C ASN A 265 5.24 -10.30 -6.02
N ALA A 266 4.55 -10.22 -4.89
CA ALA A 266 4.67 -9.09 -3.96
C ALA A 266 6.09 -8.97 -3.40
N MET A 267 6.69 -10.07 -2.98
CA MET A 267 8.07 -10.09 -2.49
C MET A 267 9.08 -9.75 -3.60
N SER A 268 8.86 -10.25 -4.82
CA SER A 268 9.68 -9.89 -5.98
C SER A 268 9.61 -8.40 -6.30
N LEU A 269 8.43 -7.78 -6.21
CA LEU A 269 8.27 -6.33 -6.34
C LEU A 269 9.08 -5.60 -5.26
N ASP A 270 8.95 -6.02 -3.99
CA ASP A 270 9.64 -5.37 -2.86
C ASP A 270 11.16 -5.41 -3.02
N ILE A 271 11.70 -6.56 -3.41
CA ILE A 271 13.12 -6.75 -3.70
C ILE A 271 13.55 -5.88 -4.89
N ALA A 272 12.77 -5.87 -5.97
CA ALA A 272 13.09 -5.12 -7.19
C ALA A 272 13.06 -3.60 -7.00
N MET A 273 12.20 -3.09 -6.13
CA MET A 273 12.12 -1.66 -5.83
C MET A 273 12.99 -1.21 -4.65
N GLY A 274 13.69 -2.15 -3.99
CA GLY A 274 14.46 -1.86 -2.79
C GLY A 274 13.58 -1.28 -1.69
N GLY A 275 12.46 -1.94 -1.41
CA GLY A 275 11.45 -1.52 -0.47
C GLY A 275 11.89 -1.62 1.00
N SER A 276 10.93 -1.69 1.91
CA SER A 276 11.20 -1.69 3.34
C SER A 276 11.48 -3.10 3.88
N THR A 277 12.42 -3.21 4.83
CA THR A 277 12.62 -4.48 5.58
C THR A 277 11.41 -4.87 6.43
N ASN A 278 10.57 -3.90 6.83
CA ASN A 278 9.34 -4.16 7.58
C ASN A 278 8.30 -4.94 6.76
N THR A 279 8.31 -4.82 5.44
CA THR A 279 7.38 -5.57 4.57
C THR A 279 7.52 -7.07 4.74
N ILE A 280 8.71 -7.54 5.04
CA ILE A 280 8.99 -8.97 5.26
C ILE A 280 8.19 -9.50 6.44
N LEU A 281 8.27 -8.83 7.60
CA LEU A 281 7.49 -9.25 8.76
C LEU A 281 5.97 -9.08 8.54
N HIS A 282 5.55 -8.14 7.70
CA HIS A 282 4.14 -7.91 7.41
C HIS A 282 3.57 -8.94 6.42
N LEU A 283 4.33 -9.30 5.38
CA LEU A 283 3.93 -10.35 4.45
C LEU A 283 3.89 -11.72 5.14
N LEU A 284 4.87 -12.04 5.97
CA LEU A 284 4.88 -13.29 6.74
C LEU A 284 3.66 -13.38 7.69
N ALA A 285 3.32 -12.28 8.37
CA ALA A 285 2.13 -12.24 9.22
C ALA A 285 0.83 -12.41 8.41
N ALA A 286 0.69 -11.71 7.29
CA ALA A 286 -0.48 -11.84 6.42
C ALA A 286 -0.59 -13.23 5.80
N ALA A 287 0.53 -13.84 5.40
CA ALA A 287 0.58 -15.21 4.91
C ALA A 287 0.12 -16.21 5.97
N GLN A 288 0.58 -16.06 7.21
CA GLN A 288 0.15 -16.89 8.33
C GLN A 288 -1.36 -16.78 8.56
N GLU A 289 -1.92 -15.57 8.57
CA GLU A 289 -3.36 -15.35 8.73
C GLU A 289 -4.19 -15.96 7.59
N GLY A 290 -3.62 -15.98 6.39
CA GLY A 290 -4.24 -16.60 5.20
C GLY A 290 -3.99 -18.10 5.05
N GLU A 291 -3.20 -18.70 5.95
CA GLU A 291 -2.75 -20.09 5.85
C GLU A 291 -1.93 -20.36 4.56
N VAL A 292 -1.25 -19.32 4.06
CA VAL A 292 -0.36 -19.41 2.89
C VAL A 292 1.02 -19.87 3.37
N PRO A 293 1.61 -20.95 2.81
CA PRO A 293 2.88 -21.51 3.28
C PRO A 293 4.11 -20.71 2.77
N PHE A 294 4.04 -19.38 2.85
CA PHE A 294 5.10 -18.46 2.46
C PHE A 294 6.02 -18.19 3.65
N THR A 295 7.32 -18.37 3.47
CA THR A 295 8.31 -18.42 4.55
C THR A 295 9.55 -17.57 4.26
N MET A 296 10.41 -17.38 5.27
CA MET A 296 11.71 -16.70 5.13
C MET A 296 12.60 -17.39 4.09
N LYS A 297 12.47 -18.72 3.87
CA LYS A 297 13.24 -19.46 2.85
C LYS A 297 12.84 -19.06 1.43
N ASP A 298 11.56 -18.74 1.23
CA ASP A 298 11.09 -18.25 -0.07
C ASP A 298 11.61 -16.85 -0.34
N ILE A 299 11.65 -16.01 0.70
CA ILE A 299 12.22 -14.66 0.64
C ILE A 299 13.72 -14.71 0.31
N ASP A 300 14.50 -15.57 0.99
CA ASP A 300 15.94 -15.74 0.68
C ASP A 300 16.15 -16.22 -0.77
N ARG A 301 15.36 -17.18 -1.23
CA ARG A 301 15.41 -17.66 -2.61
C ARG A 301 15.13 -16.56 -3.64
N LEU A 302 14.10 -15.73 -3.37
CA LEU A 302 13.74 -14.62 -4.24
C LEU A 302 14.80 -13.51 -4.22
N SER A 303 15.37 -13.17 -3.06
CA SER A 303 16.36 -12.10 -2.92
C SER A 303 17.64 -12.36 -3.73
N ARG A 304 18.01 -13.63 -3.92
CA ARG A 304 19.16 -14.05 -4.75
C ARG A 304 18.87 -14.07 -6.25
N ARG A 305 17.61 -13.95 -6.64
CA ARG A 305 17.15 -14.18 -8.01
C ARG A 305 16.60 -12.92 -8.67
N VAL A 306 15.97 -12.07 -7.89
CA VAL A 306 15.30 -10.85 -8.35
C VAL A 306 16.30 -9.70 -8.34
N PRO A 307 16.56 -9.02 -9.47
CA PRO A 307 17.45 -7.86 -9.53
C PRO A 307 16.79 -6.62 -8.94
N GLN A 308 17.61 -5.63 -8.55
CA GLN A 308 17.09 -4.30 -8.19
C GLN A 308 16.85 -3.48 -9.45
N LEU A 309 15.59 -3.23 -9.79
CA LEU A 309 15.17 -2.52 -11.00
C LEU A 309 14.80 -1.06 -10.74
N CYS A 310 14.51 -0.70 -9.48
CA CYS A 310 14.11 0.64 -9.10
C CYS A 310 14.88 1.07 -7.84
N LYS A 311 15.32 2.32 -7.76
CA LYS A 311 16.02 2.87 -6.60
C LYS A 311 15.41 4.22 -6.26
N VAL A 312 14.86 4.32 -5.05
CA VAL A 312 14.03 5.45 -4.58
C VAL A 312 14.50 5.88 -3.20
N ALA A 313 14.25 7.12 -2.81
CA ALA A 313 14.53 7.61 -1.46
C ALA A 313 14.00 6.63 -0.38
N PRO A 314 14.72 6.33 0.69
CA PRO A 314 15.99 6.94 1.12
C PRO A 314 17.25 6.36 0.46
N ASN A 315 17.15 5.40 -0.44
CA ASN A 315 18.32 4.73 -1.05
C ASN A 315 19.03 5.63 -2.09
N THR A 316 18.40 6.70 -2.52
CA THR A 316 18.95 7.73 -3.41
C THR A 316 18.19 9.04 -3.20
N PRO A 317 18.85 10.21 -3.26
CA PRO A 317 18.17 11.50 -3.26
C PRO A 317 17.52 11.86 -4.60
N LYS A 318 17.79 11.07 -5.67
CA LYS A 318 17.39 11.40 -7.05
C LYS A 318 15.90 11.21 -7.30
N TYR A 319 15.32 10.11 -6.79
CA TYR A 319 13.97 9.68 -7.08
C TYR A 319 13.12 9.51 -5.82
N HIS A 320 11.85 9.92 -5.91
CA HIS A 320 10.82 9.72 -4.90
C HIS A 320 9.65 8.93 -5.51
N VAL A 321 8.60 8.64 -4.73
CA VAL A 321 7.46 7.82 -5.23
C VAL A 321 6.73 8.51 -6.39
N GLU A 322 6.71 9.84 -6.43
CA GLU A 322 6.18 10.60 -7.56
C GLU A 322 6.93 10.34 -8.88
N ASP A 323 8.23 10.04 -8.82
CA ASP A 323 9.04 9.67 -9.98
C ASP A 323 8.77 8.21 -10.40
N VAL A 324 8.53 7.31 -9.44
CA VAL A 324 8.07 5.95 -9.73
C VAL A 324 6.74 5.97 -10.47
N HIS A 325 5.81 6.83 -10.02
CA HIS A 325 4.53 7.01 -10.70
C HIS A 325 4.74 7.45 -12.15
N ARG A 326 5.55 8.48 -12.37
CA ARG A 326 5.91 8.98 -13.70
C ARG A 326 6.54 7.91 -14.61
N ALA A 327 7.24 6.94 -14.02
CA ALA A 327 7.86 5.83 -14.74
C ALA A 327 6.91 4.64 -15.00
N GLY A 328 5.60 4.79 -14.68
CA GLY A 328 4.56 3.79 -14.89
C GLY A 328 4.19 2.99 -13.63
N GLY A 329 4.68 3.41 -12.46
CA GLY A 329 4.28 2.87 -11.16
C GLY A 329 4.61 1.40 -10.97
N VAL A 330 3.85 0.76 -10.09
CA VAL A 330 4.00 -0.67 -9.75
C VAL A 330 3.84 -1.54 -10.98
N MET A 331 2.89 -1.23 -11.87
CA MET A 331 2.64 -2.06 -13.06
C MET A 331 3.84 -2.10 -14.01
N SER A 332 4.63 -1.04 -14.10
CA SER A 332 5.84 -1.06 -14.92
C SER A 332 6.99 -1.84 -14.27
N ILE A 333 7.15 -1.83 -12.94
CA ILE A 333 8.13 -2.68 -12.26
C ILE A 333 7.76 -4.16 -12.45
N LEU A 334 6.49 -4.50 -12.22
CA LEU A 334 5.98 -5.87 -12.46
C LEU A 334 6.09 -6.26 -13.94
N GLY A 335 5.89 -5.33 -14.88
CA GLY A 335 6.08 -5.54 -16.30
C GLY A 335 7.53 -5.89 -16.67
N GLU A 336 8.52 -5.23 -16.05
CA GLU A 336 9.94 -5.60 -16.23
C GLU A 336 10.24 -6.99 -15.63
N LEU A 337 9.67 -7.32 -14.47
CA LEU A 337 9.79 -8.66 -13.87
C LEU A 337 9.15 -9.75 -14.74
N ASP A 338 7.98 -9.48 -15.35
CA ASP A 338 7.30 -10.43 -16.25
C ASP A 338 8.14 -10.67 -17.51
N ARG A 339 8.70 -9.61 -18.13
CA ARG A 339 9.63 -9.73 -19.27
C ARG A 339 10.90 -10.52 -18.93
N ALA A 340 11.35 -10.45 -17.69
CA ALA A 340 12.50 -11.21 -17.18
C ALA A 340 12.14 -12.66 -16.79
N GLY A 341 10.86 -13.07 -16.86
CA GLY A 341 10.42 -14.41 -16.43
C GLY A 341 10.49 -14.62 -14.91
N LEU A 342 10.37 -13.54 -14.13
CA LEU A 342 10.49 -13.53 -12.67
C LEU A 342 9.14 -13.28 -11.96
N LEU A 343 8.02 -13.43 -12.69
CA LEU A 343 6.68 -13.12 -12.20
C LEU A 343 5.71 -14.27 -12.52
N HIS A 344 4.77 -14.50 -11.61
CA HIS A 344 3.62 -15.39 -11.84
C HIS A 344 2.46 -14.58 -12.45
N GLY A 345 2.42 -14.49 -13.78
CA GLY A 345 1.47 -13.65 -14.50
C GLY A 345 0.03 -14.14 -14.51
N GLU A 346 -0.22 -15.42 -14.19
CA GLU A 346 -1.54 -16.03 -14.27
C GLU A 346 -2.39 -15.88 -12.99
N VAL A 347 -1.84 -15.28 -11.93
CA VAL A 347 -2.60 -15.01 -10.70
C VAL A 347 -3.72 -14.01 -10.95
N PRO A 348 -4.92 -14.22 -10.36
CA PRO A 348 -6.04 -13.28 -10.51
C PRO A 348 -5.79 -11.98 -9.72
N THR A 349 -6.53 -10.93 -10.09
CA THR A 349 -6.61 -9.68 -9.33
C THR A 349 -8.07 -9.27 -9.15
N VAL A 350 -8.36 -8.38 -8.19
CA VAL A 350 -9.72 -7.86 -8.00
C VAL A 350 -10.28 -7.14 -9.23
N HIS A 351 -9.42 -6.67 -10.13
CA HIS A 351 -9.81 -5.83 -11.27
C HIS A 351 -9.53 -6.46 -12.65
N SER A 352 -8.85 -7.61 -12.68
CA SER A 352 -8.48 -8.27 -13.93
C SER A 352 -8.46 -9.80 -13.74
N PRO A 353 -8.79 -10.59 -14.77
CA PRO A 353 -8.75 -12.05 -14.68
C PRO A 353 -7.38 -12.61 -14.33
N THR A 354 -6.31 -11.98 -14.82
CA THR A 354 -4.93 -12.33 -14.50
C THR A 354 -4.06 -11.08 -14.36
N LEU A 355 -2.97 -11.17 -13.62
CA LEU A 355 -1.99 -10.09 -13.52
C LEU A 355 -1.39 -9.76 -14.90
N ARG A 356 -1.14 -10.75 -15.76
CA ARG A 356 -0.65 -10.53 -17.14
C ARG A 356 -1.62 -9.71 -17.97
N ALA A 357 -2.93 -9.93 -17.84
CA ALA A 357 -3.94 -9.12 -18.50
C ALA A 357 -3.95 -7.67 -17.96
N ALA A 358 -3.74 -7.50 -16.65
CA ALA A 358 -3.58 -6.19 -16.05
C ALA A 358 -2.32 -5.47 -16.57
N LEU A 359 -1.19 -6.16 -16.69
CA LEU A 359 0.07 -5.61 -17.23
C LEU A 359 -0.09 -5.17 -18.69
N ALA A 360 -0.77 -5.96 -19.52
CA ALA A 360 -1.05 -5.59 -20.92
C ALA A 360 -1.83 -4.28 -21.04
N GLN A 361 -2.67 -3.97 -20.05
CA GLN A 361 -3.45 -2.73 -20.00
C GLN A 361 -2.69 -1.56 -19.35
N TRP A 362 -1.92 -1.79 -18.29
CA TRP A 362 -1.43 -0.74 -17.39
C TRP A 362 0.09 -0.52 -17.41
N ASP A 363 0.89 -1.47 -17.90
CA ASP A 363 2.32 -1.23 -18.08
C ASP A 363 2.55 -0.27 -19.26
N ILE A 364 3.17 0.89 -19.01
CA ILE A 364 3.36 1.96 -20.02
C ILE A 364 4.20 1.52 -21.22
N VAL A 365 4.95 0.43 -21.09
CA VAL A 365 5.74 -0.16 -22.19
C VAL A 365 4.86 -1.03 -23.10
N GLN A 366 3.83 -1.69 -22.55
CA GLN A 366 2.96 -2.62 -23.27
C GLN A 366 1.68 -1.97 -23.77
N THR A 367 1.08 -1.08 -22.98
CA THR A 367 -0.20 -0.45 -23.31
C THR A 367 -0.09 0.49 -24.50
N LYS A 368 -1.19 0.59 -25.24
CA LYS A 368 -1.37 1.60 -26.30
C LYS A 368 -2.44 2.62 -25.93
N ASP A 369 -2.94 2.57 -24.69
CA ASP A 369 -3.99 3.45 -24.22
C ASP A 369 -3.40 4.78 -23.75
N ALA A 370 -3.70 5.84 -24.48
CA ALA A 370 -3.27 7.19 -24.16
C ALA A 370 -3.79 7.67 -22.77
N ALA A 371 -4.95 7.18 -22.32
CA ALA A 371 -5.48 7.54 -21.00
C ALA A 371 -4.62 6.97 -19.87
N VAL A 372 -4.02 5.79 -20.04
CA VAL A 372 -3.06 5.21 -19.09
C VAL A 372 -1.77 6.03 -19.06
N TRP A 373 -1.26 6.46 -20.21
CA TRP A 373 -0.09 7.34 -20.25
C TRP A 373 -0.36 8.68 -19.56
N GLU A 374 -1.54 9.29 -19.79
CA GLU A 374 -1.92 10.53 -19.11
C GLU A 374 -2.06 10.34 -17.60
N PHE A 375 -2.62 9.21 -17.15
CA PHE A 375 -2.71 8.87 -15.72
C PHE A 375 -1.34 8.84 -15.05
N PHE A 376 -0.34 8.19 -15.65
CA PHE A 376 1.02 8.13 -15.11
C PHE A 376 1.83 9.43 -15.25
N LYS A 377 1.31 10.44 -15.94
CA LYS A 377 1.87 11.80 -15.92
C LYS A 377 1.42 12.63 -14.72
N ALA A 378 0.55 12.15 -13.85
CA ALA A 378 0.17 12.86 -12.64
C ALA A 378 1.42 13.23 -11.82
N GLY A 379 1.60 14.49 -11.51
CA GLY A 379 2.82 15.01 -10.89
C GLY A 379 2.55 15.97 -9.74
N PRO A 380 3.58 16.35 -8.97
CA PRO A 380 3.47 17.25 -7.83
C PRO A 380 3.19 18.69 -8.26
N ALA A 381 2.39 19.42 -7.47
CA ALA A 381 2.20 20.85 -7.64
C ALA A 381 3.27 21.68 -6.93
N GLY A 382 3.92 21.13 -5.91
CA GLY A 382 4.88 21.84 -5.07
C GLY A 382 4.22 22.89 -4.15
N ILE A 383 2.95 22.69 -3.81
CA ILE A 383 2.16 23.59 -2.95
C ILE A 383 1.79 22.85 -1.67
N PRO A 384 2.23 23.32 -0.48
CA PRO A 384 1.86 22.70 0.80
C PRO A 384 0.34 22.67 1.00
N THR A 385 -0.20 21.49 1.31
CA THR A 385 -1.64 21.31 1.53
C THR A 385 -1.96 20.00 2.26
N GLN A 386 -3.02 20.00 3.07
CA GLN A 386 -3.60 18.81 3.69
C GLN A 386 -4.87 18.33 2.96
N GLN A 387 -5.21 18.96 1.83
CA GLN A 387 -6.43 18.65 1.09
C GLN A 387 -6.18 17.64 -0.02
N ALA A 388 -6.87 16.49 0.06
CA ALA A 388 -6.87 15.49 -0.99
C ALA A 388 -7.43 16.07 -2.31
N PHE A 389 -6.91 15.58 -3.44
CA PHE A 389 -7.40 15.88 -4.79
C PHE A 389 -7.39 17.37 -5.17
N SER A 390 -6.60 18.19 -4.46
CA SER A 390 -6.60 19.65 -4.58
C SER A 390 -5.80 20.17 -5.79
N GLN A 391 -5.07 19.29 -6.50
CA GLN A 391 -4.22 19.69 -7.62
C GLN A 391 -4.32 18.70 -8.79
N ALA A 392 -3.91 19.15 -10.00
CA ALA A 392 -4.00 18.38 -11.24
C ALA A 392 -2.76 18.60 -12.14
N THR A 393 -1.62 18.90 -11.54
CA THR A 393 -0.35 19.13 -12.27
C THR A 393 0.10 17.83 -12.95
N ARG A 394 0.64 17.95 -14.17
CA ARG A 394 1.14 16.80 -14.92
C ARG A 394 2.58 17.03 -15.36
N TRP A 395 3.33 15.94 -15.36
CA TRP A 395 4.64 15.91 -16.00
C TRP A 395 4.49 16.12 -17.52
N PRO A 396 5.44 16.80 -18.18
CA PRO A 396 5.39 17.00 -19.64
C PRO A 396 5.55 15.68 -20.43
N SER A 397 6.24 14.70 -19.84
CA SER A 397 6.48 13.38 -20.41
C SER A 397 6.55 12.30 -19.32
N LEU A 398 6.32 11.05 -19.69
CA LEU A 398 6.66 9.89 -18.88
C LEU A 398 8.18 9.76 -18.73
N ASP A 399 8.62 8.99 -17.73
CA ASP A 399 9.98 8.45 -17.64
C ASP A 399 9.94 7.01 -18.16
N ASP A 400 10.12 6.85 -19.46
CA ASP A 400 10.15 5.57 -20.16
C ASP A 400 11.58 5.05 -20.43
N ASP A 401 12.59 5.75 -19.94
CA ASP A 401 13.98 5.35 -20.05
C ASP A 401 14.30 4.16 -19.13
N ARG A 402 14.37 2.98 -19.73
CA ARG A 402 14.68 1.73 -19.02
C ARG A 402 16.17 1.46 -18.85
N ALA A 403 17.03 2.35 -19.34
CA ALA A 403 18.49 2.28 -19.16
C ALA A 403 18.97 3.13 -17.97
N GLU A 404 18.54 4.40 -17.88
CA GLU A 404 19.04 5.36 -16.89
C GLU A 404 17.92 5.99 -16.03
N GLY A 405 16.65 5.70 -16.34
CA GLY A 405 15.48 6.22 -15.63
C GLY A 405 15.28 5.66 -14.22
N CYS A 406 14.15 6.01 -13.62
CA CYS A 406 13.77 5.56 -12.27
C CYS A 406 13.56 4.03 -12.22
N ILE A 407 12.82 3.48 -13.20
CA ILE A 407 12.60 2.04 -13.35
C ILE A 407 13.48 1.55 -14.52
N ARG A 408 14.31 0.57 -14.26
CA ARG A 408 15.27 0.03 -15.24
C ARG A 408 14.89 -1.36 -15.72
N SER A 409 15.33 -1.72 -16.91
CA SER A 409 15.23 -3.09 -17.43
C SER A 409 16.20 -4.03 -16.70
N LEU A 410 16.01 -5.35 -16.88
CA LEU A 410 16.93 -6.38 -16.36
C LEU A 410 18.39 -6.12 -16.77
N GLU A 411 18.62 -5.72 -18.01
CA GLU A 411 19.95 -5.45 -18.55
C GLU A 411 20.65 -4.29 -17.84
N HIS A 412 19.89 -3.29 -17.40
CA HIS A 412 20.37 -2.04 -16.79
C HIS A 412 20.08 -1.96 -15.29
N ALA A 413 19.77 -3.09 -14.65
CA ALA A 413 19.45 -3.14 -13.22
C ALA A 413 20.53 -2.45 -12.38
N TYR A 414 20.10 -1.81 -11.29
CA TYR A 414 21.01 -1.18 -10.32
C TYR A 414 21.93 -2.21 -9.65
N SER A 415 21.41 -3.41 -9.41
CA SER A 415 22.13 -4.57 -8.93
C SER A 415 21.53 -5.85 -9.51
N LYS A 416 22.35 -6.86 -9.76
CA LYS A 416 21.92 -8.20 -10.22
C LYS A 416 21.26 -8.99 -9.08
N GLU A 417 21.67 -8.76 -7.85
CA GLU A 417 21.03 -9.24 -6.64
C GLU A 417 20.12 -8.12 -6.10
N GLY A 418 18.99 -8.47 -5.49
CA GLY A 418 17.96 -7.51 -5.15
C GLY A 418 18.36 -6.49 -4.09
N GLY A 419 17.46 -5.54 -3.85
CA GLY A 419 17.63 -4.48 -2.85
C GLY A 419 17.46 -4.93 -1.40
N LEU A 420 17.08 -6.19 -1.17
CA LEU A 420 16.96 -6.83 0.14
C LEU A 420 17.69 -8.17 0.13
N ALA A 421 18.37 -8.52 1.22
CA ALA A 421 19.05 -9.80 1.38
C ALA A 421 18.74 -10.45 2.73
N VAL A 422 18.71 -11.78 2.76
CA VAL A 422 18.61 -12.55 3.99
C VAL A 422 20.00 -13.06 4.37
N LEU A 423 20.40 -12.77 5.60
CA LEU A 423 21.68 -13.19 6.17
C LEU A 423 21.44 -14.22 7.27
N HIS A 424 22.31 -15.21 7.36
CA HIS A 424 22.29 -16.24 8.40
C HIS A 424 23.61 -16.26 9.17
N GLY A 425 23.56 -16.55 10.46
CA GLY A 425 24.73 -16.67 11.30
C GLY A 425 24.38 -17.07 12.72
N ASN A 426 25.39 -17.17 13.57
CA ASN A 426 25.23 -17.59 14.98
C ASN A 426 24.41 -16.60 15.84
N ILE A 427 24.19 -15.36 15.37
CA ILE A 427 23.34 -14.38 16.04
C ILE A 427 21.91 -14.40 15.45
N ALA A 428 21.77 -14.87 14.20
CA ALA A 428 20.51 -14.91 13.48
C ALA A 428 20.38 -16.27 12.75
N GLU A 429 20.19 -17.35 13.50
CA GLU A 429 20.12 -18.72 12.97
C GLU A 429 18.96 -18.90 11.99
N ASP A 430 17.81 -18.31 12.29
CA ASP A 430 16.61 -18.32 11.42
C ASP A 430 16.64 -17.26 10.32
N GLY A 431 17.70 -16.46 10.26
CA GLY A 431 17.89 -15.39 9.30
C GLY A 431 17.51 -14.00 9.83
N CYS A 432 18.19 -13.00 9.26
CA CYS A 432 17.83 -11.58 9.41
C CYS A 432 17.85 -10.91 8.04
N VAL A 433 17.24 -9.74 7.93
CA VAL A 433 17.10 -9.03 6.66
C VAL A 433 17.90 -7.74 6.70
N VAL A 434 18.61 -7.49 5.61
CA VAL A 434 19.29 -6.22 5.37
C VAL A 434 18.82 -5.59 4.07
N LYS A 435 18.65 -4.27 4.10
CA LYS A 435 18.34 -3.47 2.91
C LYS A 435 19.64 -3.11 2.20
N THR A 436 20.10 -3.99 1.32
CA THR A 436 21.37 -3.85 0.58
C THR A 436 21.39 -2.65 -0.35
N SER A 437 20.22 -2.26 -0.87
CA SER A 437 20.08 -1.10 -1.77
C SER A 437 20.57 0.23 -1.19
N GLY A 438 20.67 0.35 0.15
CA GLY A 438 21.12 1.55 0.85
C GLY A 438 22.50 1.39 1.53
N VAL A 439 23.16 0.25 1.39
CA VAL A 439 24.45 -0.05 2.04
C VAL A 439 25.59 0.07 1.02
N ASP A 440 26.64 0.82 1.37
CA ASP A 440 27.85 0.93 0.57
C ASP A 440 28.59 -0.43 0.55
N GLU A 441 28.99 -0.89 -0.63
CA GLU A 441 29.64 -2.19 -0.80
C GLU A 441 30.95 -2.31 0.01
N SER A 442 31.63 -1.20 0.28
CA SER A 442 32.87 -1.18 1.07
C SER A 442 32.69 -1.64 2.51
N ILE A 443 31.46 -1.60 3.05
CA ILE A 443 31.14 -2.02 4.42
C ILE A 443 30.34 -3.34 4.48
N TRP A 444 30.15 -4.04 3.38
CA TRP A 444 29.46 -5.33 3.37
C TRP A 444 30.20 -6.41 4.16
N VAL A 445 31.51 -6.30 4.24
CA VAL A 445 32.36 -7.15 5.07
C VAL A 445 33.07 -6.28 6.08
N PHE A 446 32.78 -6.51 7.36
CA PHE A 446 33.38 -5.77 8.47
C PHE A 446 33.91 -6.74 9.53
N GLU A 447 35.13 -6.49 10.00
CA GLU A 447 35.74 -7.21 11.11
C GLU A 447 36.17 -6.19 12.18
N GLY A 448 35.69 -6.36 13.39
CA GLY A 448 36.00 -5.44 14.48
C GLY A 448 35.23 -5.73 15.76
N PRO A 449 35.45 -4.97 16.84
CA PRO A 449 34.73 -5.13 18.09
C PRO A 449 33.26 -4.73 17.92
N ALA A 450 32.36 -5.52 18.50
CA ALA A 450 30.94 -5.20 18.56
C ALA A 450 30.63 -4.23 19.72
N HIS A 451 29.84 -3.20 19.43
CA HIS A 451 29.20 -2.35 20.44
C HIS A 451 27.73 -2.68 20.49
N ILE A 452 27.23 -3.04 21.67
CA ILE A 452 25.80 -3.36 21.86
C ILE A 452 25.14 -2.09 22.41
N CYS A 453 24.07 -1.65 21.73
CA CYS A 453 23.20 -0.55 22.17
C CYS A 453 21.80 -1.12 22.38
N GLU A 454 21.13 -0.70 23.47
CA GLU A 454 19.73 -0.98 23.75
C GLU A 454 18.83 0.19 23.32
#